data_71dbd3e9dfaeee3bb6cc6ed581ae99f4
#
_entry.id   71dbd3e9dfaeee3bb6cc6ed581ae99f4
#
_cell.length_a   1.000
_cell.length_b   1.000
_cell.length_c   1.000
_cell.angle_alpha   90.00
_cell.angle_beta   90.00
_cell.angle_gamma   90.00
#
_symmetry.space_group_name_H-M   'P 1'
#
loop_
_entity.id
_entity.type
_entity.pdbx_description
1 polymer ?
#
loop_
_entity_poly.entity_id
_entity_poly.type
_entity_poly.pdbx_seq_one_letter_code
_entity_poly.pdbx_strand_id
1 'polypeptide(L)'
;TMMTLSDARAAVLAVRSVSDKPIFVSFTCDESGRSLSGTDVTAALTVLQGMGISAFGLNCSTGPEQMLVQLRRLREYARVPLIAKPNAGMPITVGGKTVYDCTPEEFTAFVQPMLEAGVAVFGGCCGTTAEHIAALHAALKDAKFVPPAPKHTDLLPAATEKLPCYLPTDAGH
;
A
#
# COMPACT_ATOMS: atom_id res chain seq x y z
N THR A 1 -6.07 -3.80 -8.69
CA THR A 1 -6.30 -2.56 -7.94
C THR A 1 -7.69 -2.51 -7.38
N MET A 2 -7.82 -2.33 -6.10
CA MET A 2 -9.10 -2.25 -5.41
C MET A 2 -9.39 -0.81 -4.99
N MET A 3 -10.61 -0.36 -5.20
CA MET A 3 -11.07 1.00 -4.91
C MET A 3 -12.05 1.05 -3.73
N THR A 4 -12.62 -0.10 -3.36
CA THR A 4 -13.50 -0.25 -2.21
C THR A 4 -13.10 -1.47 -1.38
N LEU A 5 -13.36 -1.41 -0.08
CA LEU A 5 -13.06 -2.54 0.81
C LEU A 5 -13.99 -3.73 0.55
N SER A 6 -15.26 -3.48 0.21
CA SER A 6 -16.23 -4.52 -0.12
C SER A 6 -15.78 -5.37 -1.31
N ASP A 7 -15.33 -4.71 -2.40
CA ASP A 7 -14.85 -5.43 -3.59
C ASP A 7 -13.57 -6.21 -3.30
N ALA A 8 -12.65 -5.60 -2.53
CA ALA A 8 -11.42 -6.28 -2.12
C ALA A 8 -11.69 -7.54 -1.30
N ARG A 9 -12.64 -7.47 -0.35
CA ARG A 9 -13.08 -8.64 0.44
C ARG A 9 -13.69 -9.73 -0.43
N ALA A 10 -14.61 -9.35 -1.31
CA ALA A 10 -15.24 -10.30 -2.23
C ALA A 10 -14.21 -11.00 -3.12
N ALA A 11 -13.25 -10.23 -3.67
CA ALA A 11 -12.18 -10.78 -4.51
C ALA A 11 -11.27 -11.75 -3.71
N VAL A 12 -10.89 -11.42 -2.48
CA VAL A 12 -10.08 -12.31 -1.63
C VAL A 12 -10.83 -13.61 -1.34
N LEU A 13 -12.11 -13.54 -0.99
CA LEU A 13 -12.93 -14.73 -0.75
C LEU A 13 -13.06 -15.60 -2.02
N ALA A 14 -13.31 -14.98 -3.17
CA ALA A 14 -13.41 -15.68 -4.44
C ALA A 14 -12.10 -16.40 -4.82
N VAL A 15 -10.95 -15.74 -4.66
CA VAL A 15 -9.66 -16.38 -4.93
C VAL A 15 -9.39 -17.53 -3.95
N ARG A 16 -9.69 -17.35 -2.66
CA ARG A 16 -9.50 -18.40 -1.65
C ARG A 16 -10.38 -19.63 -1.89
N SER A 17 -11.56 -19.47 -2.49
CA SER A 17 -12.46 -20.62 -2.78
C SER A 17 -11.91 -21.53 -3.88
N VAL A 18 -10.94 -21.09 -4.67
CA VAL A 18 -10.41 -21.83 -5.83
C VAL A 18 -8.89 -21.98 -5.82
N SER A 19 -8.16 -21.37 -4.87
CA SER A 19 -6.69 -21.35 -4.88
C SER A 19 -6.09 -21.10 -3.50
N ASP A 20 -5.01 -21.83 -3.20
CA ASP A 20 -4.15 -21.63 -2.01
C ASP A 20 -2.94 -20.74 -2.30
N LYS A 21 -2.85 -20.14 -3.48
CA LYS A 21 -1.74 -19.27 -3.87
C LYS A 21 -1.71 -18.00 -3.01
N PRO A 22 -0.51 -17.41 -2.82
CA PRO A 22 -0.38 -16.12 -2.15
C PRO A 22 -1.23 -15.05 -2.83
N ILE A 23 -1.96 -14.26 -2.01
CA ILE A 23 -2.81 -13.17 -2.49
C ILE A 23 -2.16 -11.84 -2.12
N PHE A 24 -1.86 -11.04 -3.13
CA PHE A 24 -1.37 -9.68 -2.98
C PHE A 24 -2.51 -8.71 -3.29
N VAL A 25 -2.82 -7.82 -2.38
CA VAL A 25 -3.86 -6.80 -2.57
C VAL A 25 -3.23 -5.43 -2.70
N SER A 26 -3.58 -4.74 -3.77
CA SER A 26 -3.20 -3.36 -4.02
C SER A 26 -4.45 -2.48 -3.98
N PHE A 27 -4.41 -1.43 -3.17
CA PHE A 27 -5.54 -0.56 -2.84
C PHE A 27 -5.26 0.88 -3.28
N THR A 28 -6.27 1.58 -3.73
CA THR A 28 -6.15 2.98 -4.15
C THR A 28 -6.76 3.90 -3.10
N CYS A 29 -6.03 4.94 -2.71
CA CYS A 29 -6.49 5.98 -1.79
C CYS A 29 -5.99 7.37 -2.22
N ASP A 30 -6.65 8.39 -1.73
CA ASP A 30 -6.21 9.77 -1.85
C ASP A 30 -5.05 10.11 -0.88
N GLU A 31 -4.61 11.37 -0.86
CA GLU A 31 -3.54 11.85 0.01
C GLU A 31 -3.87 11.73 1.50
N SER A 32 -5.15 11.75 1.85
CA SER A 32 -5.62 11.57 3.24
C SER A 32 -5.60 10.11 3.70
N GLY A 33 -5.31 9.18 2.78
CA GLY A 33 -5.34 7.74 3.02
C GLY A 33 -6.74 7.15 2.99
N ARG A 34 -7.68 7.77 2.26
CA ARG A 34 -9.04 7.27 2.11
C ARG A 34 -9.31 6.82 0.69
N SER A 35 -10.01 5.69 0.58
CA SER A 35 -10.53 5.20 -0.70
C SER A 35 -11.70 6.05 -1.19
N LEU A 36 -12.12 5.82 -2.42
CA LEU A 36 -13.29 6.48 -3.01
C LEU A 36 -14.57 6.32 -2.16
N SER A 37 -14.72 5.21 -1.46
CA SER A 37 -15.84 4.94 -0.53
C SER A 37 -15.63 5.49 0.89
N GLY A 38 -14.50 6.20 1.14
CA GLY A 38 -14.17 6.79 2.43
C GLY A 38 -13.51 5.82 3.43
N THR A 39 -13.18 4.59 3.02
CA THR A 39 -12.47 3.62 3.86
C THR A 39 -11.04 4.08 4.09
N ASP A 40 -10.61 4.17 5.36
CA ASP A 40 -9.21 4.41 5.72
C ASP A 40 -8.33 3.22 5.34
N VAL A 41 -7.11 3.47 4.82
CA VAL A 41 -6.20 2.40 4.37
C VAL A 41 -5.76 1.49 5.51
N THR A 42 -5.69 1.98 6.75
CA THR A 42 -5.37 1.14 7.91
C THR A 42 -6.53 0.21 8.27
N ALA A 43 -7.78 0.64 8.06
CA ALA A 43 -8.95 -0.24 8.19
C ALA A 43 -8.94 -1.32 7.10
N ALA A 44 -8.64 -0.94 5.86
CA ALA A 44 -8.52 -1.89 4.75
C ALA A 44 -7.41 -2.93 5.02
N LEU A 45 -6.22 -2.49 5.45
CA LEU A 45 -5.14 -3.39 5.86
C LEU A 45 -5.59 -4.35 6.96
N THR A 46 -6.21 -3.82 8.03
CA THR A 46 -6.63 -4.61 9.21
C THR A 46 -7.58 -5.73 8.81
N VAL A 47 -8.60 -5.41 8.01
CA VAL A 47 -9.58 -6.41 7.53
C VAL A 47 -8.91 -7.44 6.62
N LEU A 48 -8.16 -6.98 5.62
CA LEU A 48 -7.64 -7.86 4.58
C LEU A 48 -6.50 -8.76 5.09
N GLN A 49 -5.63 -8.27 5.98
CA GLN A 49 -4.63 -9.14 6.61
C GLN A 49 -5.28 -10.17 7.55
N GLY A 50 -6.40 -9.82 8.23
CA GLY A 50 -7.22 -10.78 8.97
C GLY A 50 -7.85 -11.86 8.08
N MET A 51 -8.06 -11.59 6.79
CA MET A 51 -8.51 -12.56 5.79
C MET A 51 -7.37 -13.41 5.19
N GLY A 52 -6.14 -13.25 5.67
CA GLY A 52 -5.00 -14.10 5.29
C GLY A 52 -4.34 -13.71 3.96
N ILE A 53 -4.39 -12.45 3.54
CA ILE A 53 -3.59 -11.99 2.39
C ILE A 53 -2.09 -12.09 2.69
N SER A 54 -1.27 -12.19 1.65
CA SER A 54 0.18 -12.37 1.77
C SER A 54 0.97 -11.07 1.64
N ALA A 55 0.39 -10.03 1.05
CA ALA A 55 0.92 -8.68 0.99
C ALA A 55 -0.20 -7.66 0.77
N PHE A 56 -0.03 -6.46 1.31
CA PHE A 56 -0.94 -5.34 1.14
C PHE A 56 -0.20 -4.09 0.69
N GLY A 57 -0.80 -3.26 -0.13
CA GLY A 57 -0.17 -1.99 -0.43
C GLY A 57 -1.02 -1.04 -1.24
N LEU A 58 -0.36 -0.01 -1.73
CA LEU A 58 -0.99 1.12 -2.38
C LEU A 58 -0.53 1.23 -3.83
N ASN A 59 -1.43 1.67 -4.69
CA ASN A 59 -1.07 2.05 -6.05
C ASN A 59 -1.93 3.19 -6.56
N CYS A 60 -1.39 3.92 -7.53
CA CYS A 60 -2.08 5.02 -8.20
C CYS A 60 -2.43 6.20 -7.27
N SER A 61 -3.23 7.14 -7.75
CA SER A 61 -3.73 8.36 -7.12
C SER A 61 -2.66 9.39 -6.75
N THR A 62 -1.56 8.96 -6.14
CA THR A 62 -0.54 9.85 -5.58
C THR A 62 0.86 9.53 -6.11
N GLY A 63 1.75 10.50 -6.01
CA GLY A 63 3.18 10.33 -6.23
C GLY A 63 3.88 9.61 -5.06
N PRO A 64 5.19 9.35 -5.18
CA PRO A 64 5.93 8.60 -4.16
C PRO A 64 5.98 9.30 -2.81
N GLU A 65 6.03 10.63 -2.76
CA GLU A 65 6.06 11.41 -1.52
C GLU A 65 4.80 11.22 -0.68
N GLN A 66 3.64 11.46 -1.28
CA GLN A 66 2.34 11.35 -0.60
C GLN A 66 2.06 9.89 -0.21
N MET A 67 2.42 8.95 -1.09
CA MET A 67 2.26 7.51 -0.79
C MET A 67 3.11 7.08 0.41
N LEU A 68 4.33 7.60 0.55
CA LEU A 68 5.21 7.28 1.69
C LEU A 68 4.58 7.66 3.03
N VAL A 69 3.83 8.75 3.10
CA VAL A 69 3.10 9.14 4.33
C VAL A 69 2.14 8.02 4.76
N GLN A 70 1.38 7.48 3.81
CA GLN A 70 0.42 6.41 4.09
C GLN A 70 1.13 5.08 4.40
N LEU A 71 2.22 4.76 3.72
CA LEU A 71 3.01 3.56 3.99
C LEU A 71 3.61 3.57 5.41
N ARG A 72 4.06 4.72 5.90
CA ARG A 72 4.52 4.89 7.29
C ARG A 72 3.40 4.65 8.30
N ARG A 73 2.18 5.11 8.02
CA ARG A 73 1.01 4.80 8.84
C ARG A 73 0.71 3.29 8.83
N LEU A 74 0.70 2.68 7.64
CA LEU A 74 0.43 1.24 7.49
C LEU A 74 1.47 0.39 8.22
N ARG A 75 2.75 0.80 8.25
CA ARG A 75 3.81 0.07 8.94
C ARG A 75 3.50 -0.22 10.41
N GLU A 76 2.82 0.69 11.09
CA GLU A 76 2.50 0.54 12.51
C GLU A 76 1.54 -0.64 12.78
N TYR A 77 0.79 -1.07 11.77
CA TYR A 77 -0.26 -2.08 11.86
C TYR A 77 0.00 -3.30 10.98
N ALA A 78 0.92 -3.20 10.02
CA ALA A 78 1.17 -4.24 9.04
C ALA A 78 1.86 -5.46 9.66
N ARG A 79 1.25 -6.63 9.50
CA ARG A 79 1.79 -7.96 9.79
C ARG A 79 2.22 -8.68 8.52
N VAL A 80 1.97 -8.09 7.36
CA VAL A 80 2.32 -8.56 6.03
C VAL A 80 3.23 -7.55 5.33
N PRO A 81 4.08 -7.97 4.38
CA PRO A 81 4.89 -7.07 3.58
C PRO A 81 4.03 -6.02 2.86
N LEU A 82 4.58 -4.80 2.70
CA LEU A 82 3.89 -3.73 2.00
C LEU A 82 4.29 -3.67 0.51
N ILE A 83 3.37 -3.15 -0.30
CA ILE A 83 3.51 -2.92 -1.73
C ILE A 83 3.40 -1.42 -2.00
N ALA A 84 4.32 -0.86 -2.81
CA ALA A 84 4.28 0.51 -3.28
C ALA A 84 4.34 0.57 -4.81
N LYS A 85 3.31 1.14 -5.43
CA LYS A 85 3.25 1.40 -6.88
C LYS A 85 2.69 2.80 -7.13
N PRO A 86 3.45 3.88 -6.81
CA PRO A 86 3.00 5.25 -7.01
C PRO A 86 2.95 5.65 -8.49
N ASN A 87 2.27 6.75 -8.78
CA ASN A 87 2.42 7.45 -10.04
C ASN A 87 3.81 8.12 -10.13
N ALA A 88 4.24 8.48 -11.32
CA ALA A 88 5.44 9.30 -11.53
C ALA A 88 5.15 10.78 -11.21
N GLY A 89 4.83 11.05 -9.94
CA GLY A 89 4.37 12.35 -9.45
C GLY A 89 2.86 12.51 -9.45
N MET A 90 2.41 13.74 -9.26
CA MET A 90 0.98 14.09 -9.33
C MET A 90 0.58 14.43 -10.78
N PRO A 91 -0.62 14.08 -11.21
CA PRO A 91 -1.08 14.43 -12.55
C PRO A 91 -1.24 15.95 -12.68
N ILE A 92 -0.61 16.54 -13.72
CA ILE A 92 -0.77 17.94 -14.10
C ILE A 92 -1.34 18.03 -15.52
N THR A 93 -2.09 19.11 -15.80
CA THR A 93 -2.64 19.34 -17.13
C THR A 93 -1.81 20.35 -17.89
N VAL A 94 -1.22 19.92 -18.99
CA VAL A 94 -0.43 20.77 -19.88
C VAL A 94 -1.01 20.65 -21.30
N GLY A 95 -1.49 21.76 -21.86
CA GLY A 95 -2.08 21.75 -23.19
C GLY A 95 -3.29 20.82 -23.36
N GLY A 96 -4.10 20.62 -22.32
CA GLY A 96 -5.26 19.72 -22.30
C GLY A 96 -4.91 18.23 -22.21
N LYS A 97 -3.66 17.89 -21.94
CA LYS A 97 -3.19 16.51 -21.74
C LYS A 97 -2.71 16.34 -20.31
N THR A 98 -2.99 15.18 -19.72
CA THR A 98 -2.42 14.78 -18.42
C THR A 98 -0.97 14.38 -18.62
N VAL A 99 -0.07 15.00 -17.87
CA VAL A 99 1.37 14.70 -17.81
C VAL A 99 1.78 14.42 -16.37
N TYR A 100 2.87 13.69 -16.22
CA TYR A 100 3.52 13.39 -14.95
C TYR A 100 4.97 13.85 -15.07
N ASP A 101 5.47 14.58 -14.07
CA ASP A 101 6.73 15.33 -14.14
C ASP A 101 7.82 14.81 -13.19
N CYS A 102 7.53 13.77 -12.42
CA CYS A 102 8.53 13.14 -11.57
C CYS A 102 9.53 12.34 -12.42
N THR A 103 10.79 12.72 -12.36
CA THR A 103 11.87 12.03 -13.09
C THR A 103 12.20 10.67 -12.44
N PRO A 104 12.90 9.75 -13.17
CA PRO A 104 13.36 8.49 -12.58
C PRO A 104 14.22 8.66 -11.33
N GLU A 105 15.05 9.69 -11.26
CA GLU A 105 15.91 10.02 -10.12
C GLU A 105 15.08 10.47 -8.91
N GLU A 106 14.12 11.37 -9.12
CA GLU A 106 13.19 11.83 -8.08
C GLU A 106 12.33 10.68 -7.58
N PHE A 107 11.84 9.82 -8.50
CA PHE A 107 11.05 8.65 -8.15
C PHE A 107 11.82 7.69 -7.24
N THR A 108 13.08 7.42 -7.54
CA THR A 108 13.91 6.48 -6.80
C THR A 108 14.48 7.04 -5.50
N ALA A 109 14.46 8.36 -5.29
CA ALA A 109 14.84 8.98 -4.01
C ALA A 109 13.98 8.47 -2.83
N PHE A 110 12.79 7.99 -3.10
CA PHE A 110 11.87 7.44 -2.09
C PHE A 110 12.06 5.94 -1.79
N VAL A 111 12.93 5.24 -2.52
CA VAL A 111 13.13 3.78 -2.34
C VAL A 111 13.59 3.46 -0.92
N GLN A 112 14.64 4.11 -0.42
CA GLN A 112 15.16 3.84 0.91
C GLN A 112 14.15 4.15 2.03
N PRO A 113 13.47 5.31 2.05
CA PRO A 113 12.39 5.59 3.00
C PRO A 113 11.22 4.58 2.93
N MET A 114 10.89 4.07 1.73
CA MET A 114 9.84 3.07 1.56
C MET A 114 10.27 1.68 2.07
N LEU A 115 11.53 1.28 1.87
CA LEU A 115 12.09 0.07 2.48
C LEU A 115 11.98 0.14 4.01
N GLU A 116 12.36 1.27 4.60
CA GLU A 116 12.23 1.51 6.04
C GLU A 116 10.77 1.48 6.52
N ALA A 117 9.84 1.86 5.66
CA ALA A 117 8.41 1.71 5.91
C ALA A 117 7.87 0.27 5.74
N GLY A 118 8.74 -0.72 5.42
CA GLY A 118 8.36 -2.13 5.28
C GLY A 118 7.87 -2.52 3.89
N VAL A 119 8.14 -1.71 2.88
CA VAL A 119 7.82 -2.05 1.48
C VAL A 119 8.78 -3.14 1.01
N ALA A 120 8.23 -4.23 0.48
CA ALA A 120 8.94 -5.37 -0.10
C ALA A 120 8.68 -5.54 -1.60
N VAL A 121 7.61 -4.95 -2.10
CA VAL A 121 7.24 -5.03 -3.51
C VAL A 121 7.11 -3.62 -4.06
N PHE A 122 7.94 -3.32 -5.04
CA PHE A 122 8.00 -2.02 -5.68
C PHE A 122 7.55 -2.09 -7.13
N GLY A 123 6.99 -1.01 -7.61
CA GLY A 123 6.60 -0.83 -8.99
C GLY A 123 6.19 0.61 -9.26
N GLY A 124 5.49 0.81 -10.35
CA GLY A 124 4.93 2.10 -10.71
C GLY A 124 3.50 1.99 -11.21
N CYS A 125 2.85 3.12 -11.38
CA CYS A 125 1.51 3.24 -11.95
C CYS A 125 1.50 4.32 -13.05
N CYS A 126 0.57 5.24 -13.03
CA CYS A 126 0.43 6.25 -14.08
C CYS A 126 1.70 7.12 -14.22
N GLY A 127 2.09 7.38 -15.47
CA GLY A 127 3.27 8.19 -15.80
C GLY A 127 4.62 7.48 -15.68
N THR A 128 4.69 6.29 -15.05
CA THR A 128 5.96 5.54 -14.99
C THR A 128 6.31 4.95 -16.36
N THR A 129 7.58 5.07 -16.71
CA THR A 129 8.16 4.58 -17.97
C THR A 129 9.17 3.46 -17.73
N ALA A 130 9.72 2.89 -18.78
CA ALA A 130 10.78 1.90 -18.69
C ALA A 130 12.02 2.43 -17.94
N GLU A 131 12.33 3.72 -18.09
CA GLU A 131 13.44 4.39 -17.41
C GLU A 131 13.22 4.44 -15.89
N HIS A 132 12.00 4.74 -15.43
CA HIS A 132 11.64 4.69 -14.01
C HIS A 132 11.84 3.29 -13.43
N ILE A 133 11.40 2.26 -14.14
CA ILE A 133 11.55 0.87 -13.68
C ILE A 133 13.02 0.43 -13.70
N ALA A 134 13.80 0.85 -14.69
CA ALA A 134 15.24 0.57 -14.74
C ALA A 134 15.99 1.23 -13.57
N ALA A 135 15.69 2.50 -13.28
CA ALA A 135 16.25 3.22 -12.14
C ALA A 135 15.83 2.57 -10.81
N LEU A 136 14.56 2.19 -10.67
CA LEU A 136 14.04 1.47 -9.52
C LEU A 136 14.77 0.14 -9.30
N HIS A 137 14.96 -0.65 -10.37
CA HIS A 137 15.72 -1.90 -10.32
C HIS A 137 17.16 -1.67 -9.85
N ALA A 138 17.83 -0.63 -10.37
CA ALA A 138 19.19 -0.28 -9.96
C ALA A 138 19.25 0.13 -8.49
N ALA A 139 18.30 0.94 -8.01
CA ALA A 139 18.24 1.38 -6.62
C ALA A 139 17.94 0.23 -5.63
N LEU A 140 17.29 -0.85 -6.09
CA LEU A 140 16.94 -2.01 -5.27
C LEU A 140 17.99 -3.12 -5.29
N LYS A 141 19.02 -3.04 -6.14
CA LYS A 141 19.99 -4.13 -6.36
C LYS A 141 20.64 -4.65 -5.08
N ASP A 142 20.98 -3.74 -4.17
CA ASP A 142 21.64 -4.08 -2.90
C ASP A 142 20.74 -3.81 -1.69
N ALA A 143 19.43 -3.59 -1.94
CA ALA A 143 18.48 -3.26 -0.90
C ALA A 143 18.19 -4.48 -0.01
N LYS A 144 18.07 -4.23 1.29
CA LYS A 144 17.67 -5.26 2.27
C LYS A 144 16.23 -5.05 2.65
N PHE A 145 15.44 -6.12 2.55
CA PHE A 145 14.07 -6.12 3.03
C PHE A 145 14.01 -5.91 4.55
N VAL A 146 13.14 -5.02 4.98
CA VAL A 146 12.85 -4.78 6.39
C VAL A 146 11.52 -5.47 6.72
N PRO A 147 11.52 -6.53 7.53
CA PRO A 147 10.30 -7.26 7.87
C PRO A 147 9.25 -6.37 8.53
N PRO A 148 7.97 -6.70 8.41
CA PRO A 148 6.91 -6.05 9.17
C PRO A 148 7.19 -6.07 10.67
N ALA A 149 7.03 -4.93 11.33
CA ALA A 149 7.23 -4.77 12.77
C ALA A 149 6.10 -3.89 13.32
N PRO A 150 4.88 -4.45 13.50
CA PRO A 150 3.75 -3.69 14.00
C PRO A 150 3.99 -3.25 15.46
N LYS A 151 3.60 -2.01 15.78
CA LYS A 151 3.74 -1.45 17.12
C LYS A 151 2.67 -1.96 18.10
N HIS A 152 1.54 -2.39 17.56
CA HIS A 152 0.36 -2.78 18.34
C HIS A 152 0.13 -4.30 18.29
N THR A 153 1.11 -5.06 18.85
CA THR A 153 1.05 -6.53 18.88
C THR A 153 0.19 -7.09 20.00
N ASP A 154 -0.04 -6.29 21.03
CA ASP A 154 -0.83 -6.57 22.23
C ASP A 154 -2.32 -6.23 22.06
N LEU A 155 -2.70 -5.69 20.91
CA LEU A 155 -4.08 -5.33 20.62
C LEU A 155 -4.68 -6.27 19.56
N LEU A 156 -5.93 -6.68 19.75
CA LEU A 156 -6.70 -7.32 18.71
C LEU A 156 -7.07 -6.30 17.64
N PRO A 157 -6.55 -6.45 16.41
CA PRO A 157 -6.93 -5.57 15.33
C PRO A 157 -8.37 -5.85 14.91
N ALA A 158 -9.21 -4.84 14.98
CA ALA A 158 -10.55 -4.82 14.46
C ALA A 158 -10.73 -3.59 13.57
N ALA A 159 -11.74 -3.56 12.75
CA ALA A 159 -12.06 -2.41 11.94
C ALA A 159 -13.55 -2.33 11.67
N THR A 160 -14.08 -1.12 11.73
CA THR A 160 -15.32 -0.80 11.04
C THR A 160 -15.03 -0.66 9.54
N GLU A 161 -16.06 -0.50 8.71
CA GLU A 161 -15.86 -0.28 7.28
C GLU A 161 -14.96 0.93 6.96
N LYS A 162 -14.93 1.93 7.84
CA LYS A 162 -14.25 3.21 7.61
C LYS A 162 -13.01 3.43 8.46
N LEU A 163 -12.97 2.90 9.68
CA LEU A 163 -11.91 3.17 10.64
C LEU A 163 -11.39 1.90 11.31
N PRO A 164 -10.07 1.81 11.55
CA PRO A 164 -9.53 0.76 12.40
C PRO A 164 -9.92 1.01 13.85
N CYS A 165 -10.06 -0.03 14.61
CA CYS A 165 -10.11 0.02 16.06
C CYS A 165 -9.25 -1.11 16.65
N TYR A 166 -8.78 -0.93 17.87
CA TYR A 166 -7.93 -1.90 18.55
C TYR A 166 -8.56 -2.21 19.90
N LEU A 167 -8.77 -3.49 20.12
CA LEU A 167 -9.31 -4.00 21.38
C LEU A 167 -8.16 -4.58 22.18
N PRO A 168 -8.08 -4.33 23.51
CA PRO A 168 -7.13 -5.00 24.37
C PRO A 168 -7.30 -6.52 24.26
N THR A 169 -6.19 -7.26 24.25
CA THR A 169 -6.21 -8.74 24.15
C THR A 169 -6.66 -9.39 25.47
N ASP A 170 -6.61 -8.65 26.57
CA ASP A 170 -6.99 -9.03 27.92
C ASP A 170 -8.35 -8.48 28.36
N ALA A 171 -9.18 -8.04 27.41
CA ALA A 171 -10.57 -7.66 27.69
C ALA A 171 -11.33 -8.89 28.20
N GLY A 172 -11.20 -9.10 29.48
CA GLY A 172 -11.70 -10.02 30.47
C GLY A 172 -12.64 -11.14 30.04
N HIS A 173 -12.27 -12.28 30.48
CA HIS A 173 -13.22 -13.37 30.75
C HIS A 173 -14.09 -12.99 31.96
#